data_b1f1e9adf6f4086ac4f2d1cb45e75479
#
_entry.id   b1f1e9adf6f4086ac4f2d1cb45e75479
#
_cell.length_a   1.000
_cell.length_b   1.000
_cell.length_c   1.000
_cell.angle_alpha   90.00
_cell.angle_beta   90.00
_cell.angle_gamma   90.00
#
_symmetry.space_group_name_H-M   'P 1'
#
loop_
_entity.id
_entity.type
_entity.pdbx_description
1 polymer ?
#
loop_
_entity_poly.entity_id
_entity_poly.type
_entity_poly.pdbx_seq_one_letter_code
_entity_poly.pdbx_strand_id
1 'polypeptide(L)'
;MQSMLKKDFWYDLPKELIAQEPADPRDSARLMVLSQKDDSIQHRIFRDLPEYLEPGDLLVVNNSKVLPARIVGVKQPTGTVCELLLLRQVKGDQWECLAKPGKRMQPGTKVSFGDGTLTAVVDETLEDGNKFVTFYYDTETLYEKLDEFGKMPLPPYITKQLEDQSQYQTVYAKELGSAAAPTAGLHFTPELMDTIRSKGVGIAEVTLHVGLGTFRPVQEDEIADHKMHSEWYSISEETAQRIRETKAAGHRVIAVGTTSCRTLEAAAAKYGEIKACSGNTSIFLYPGVKFNCIDGLITNFHLPESTLIMLVSALYGYEKTMAAYKVAVEEKYRFFSFGDAMLIL
;
A
#
# COMPACT_ATOMS: atom_id res chain seq x y z
N MET A 1 -20.93 -15.68 -16.87
CA MET A 1 -20.58 -14.25 -16.81
C MET A 1 -19.67 -13.95 -17.98
N GLN A 2 -19.90 -12.83 -18.67
CA GLN A 2 -19.02 -12.38 -19.74
C GLN A 2 -17.66 -12.05 -19.13
N SER A 3 -16.56 -12.46 -19.76
CA SER A 3 -15.19 -12.17 -19.27
C SER A 3 -14.99 -10.65 -19.25
N MET A 4 -14.49 -10.12 -18.14
CA MET A 4 -14.19 -8.69 -18.04
C MET A 4 -12.76 -8.42 -18.53
N LEU A 5 -12.63 -7.34 -19.25
CA LEU A 5 -11.35 -6.91 -19.83
C LEU A 5 -10.76 -5.76 -19.02
N LYS A 6 -9.44 -5.66 -19.03
CA LYS A 6 -8.71 -4.55 -18.41
C LYS A 6 -9.27 -3.19 -18.81
N LYS A 7 -9.50 -2.99 -20.12
CA LYS A 7 -10.05 -1.73 -20.68
C LYS A 7 -11.44 -1.34 -20.13
N ASP A 8 -12.21 -2.28 -19.56
CA ASP A 8 -13.49 -1.97 -18.96
C ASP A 8 -13.35 -1.11 -17.70
N PHE A 9 -12.15 -1.13 -17.09
CA PHE A 9 -11.79 -0.30 -15.92
C PHE A 9 -11.07 0.99 -16.30
N TRP A 10 -11.11 1.36 -17.56
CA TRP A 10 -10.57 2.61 -18.04
C TRP A 10 -11.52 3.78 -17.73
N TYR A 11 -10.95 4.90 -17.32
CA TYR A 11 -11.64 6.19 -17.23
C TYR A 11 -10.64 7.30 -17.55
N ASP A 12 -11.13 8.44 -18.02
CA ASP A 12 -10.28 9.59 -18.31
C ASP A 12 -9.87 10.27 -17.01
N LEU A 13 -8.58 10.24 -16.70
CA LEU A 13 -7.99 10.86 -15.53
C LEU A 13 -7.09 12.02 -15.95
N PRO A 14 -7.52 13.27 -15.74
CA PRO A 14 -6.65 14.43 -15.94
C PRO A 14 -5.41 14.37 -15.05
N LYS A 15 -4.24 14.59 -15.63
CA LYS A 15 -2.95 14.46 -14.91
C LYS A 15 -2.84 15.41 -13.72
N GLU A 16 -3.47 16.60 -13.82
CA GLU A 16 -3.51 17.60 -12.76
C GLU A 16 -4.25 17.14 -11.49
N LEU A 17 -5.08 16.10 -11.58
CA LEU A 17 -5.77 15.53 -10.44
C LEU A 17 -4.90 14.53 -9.65
N ILE A 18 -3.76 14.12 -10.19
CA ILE A 18 -2.80 13.26 -9.50
C ILE A 18 -2.07 14.08 -8.44
N ALA A 19 -2.34 13.79 -7.16
CA ALA A 19 -1.75 14.54 -6.06
C ALA A 19 -0.23 14.32 -5.95
N GLN A 20 0.52 15.40 -5.86
CA GLN A 20 1.98 15.38 -5.69
C GLN A 20 2.41 15.57 -4.23
N GLU A 21 1.49 16.05 -3.39
CA GLU A 21 1.71 16.32 -1.97
C GLU A 21 0.49 15.86 -1.17
N PRO A 22 0.69 15.40 0.07
CA PRO A 22 -0.42 15.09 0.97
C PRO A 22 -1.21 16.35 1.35
N ALA A 23 -2.45 16.16 1.80
CA ALA A 23 -3.19 17.22 2.46
C ALA A 23 -2.50 17.60 3.79
N ASP A 24 -2.58 18.87 4.15
CA ASP A 24 -2.06 19.40 5.42
C ASP A 24 -3.14 20.25 6.11
N PRO A 25 -3.64 19.84 7.29
CA PRO A 25 -3.38 18.55 7.98
C PRO A 25 -3.90 17.36 7.18
N ARG A 26 -3.38 16.16 7.48
CA ARG A 26 -3.67 14.91 6.73
C ARG A 26 -5.16 14.59 6.63
N ASP A 27 -5.91 14.83 7.72
CA ASP A 27 -7.34 14.56 7.82
C ASP A 27 -8.22 15.63 7.15
N SER A 28 -7.61 16.66 6.52
CA SER A 28 -8.30 17.65 5.69
C SER A 28 -8.55 17.19 4.25
N ALA A 29 -8.04 16.01 3.86
CA ALA A 29 -8.37 15.41 2.58
C ALA A 29 -9.90 15.22 2.44
N ARG A 30 -10.40 15.25 1.20
CA ARG A 30 -11.82 14.98 0.95
C ARG A 30 -12.12 13.49 1.13
N LEU A 31 -13.35 13.21 1.51
CA LEU A 31 -13.88 11.87 1.69
C LEU A 31 -15.16 11.70 0.87
N MET A 32 -15.14 10.80 -0.10
CA MET A 32 -16.36 10.38 -0.82
C MET A 32 -16.95 9.17 -0.09
N VAL A 33 -18.13 9.35 0.48
CA VAL A 33 -18.85 8.26 1.18
C VAL A 33 -19.80 7.59 0.19
N LEU A 34 -19.61 6.28 0.00
CA LEU A 34 -20.37 5.43 -0.89
C LEU A 34 -21.20 4.43 -0.09
N SER A 35 -22.51 4.48 -0.20
CA SER A 35 -23.40 3.56 0.49
C SER A 35 -23.71 2.33 -0.37
N GLN A 36 -23.51 1.14 0.20
CA GLN A 36 -23.89 -0.12 -0.44
C GLN A 36 -25.41 -0.40 -0.33
N LYS A 37 -26.10 0.35 0.54
CA LYS A 37 -27.54 0.13 0.80
C LYS A 37 -28.45 0.84 -0.19
N ASP A 38 -28.13 2.10 -0.52
CA ASP A 38 -28.99 2.98 -1.31
C ASP A 38 -28.27 3.66 -2.47
N ASP A 39 -27.01 3.27 -2.70
CA ASP A 39 -26.15 3.77 -3.79
C ASP A 39 -25.88 5.28 -3.71
N SER A 40 -26.10 5.91 -2.56
CA SER A 40 -25.87 7.33 -2.37
C SER A 40 -24.40 7.66 -2.34
N ILE A 41 -24.07 8.86 -2.84
CA ILE A 41 -22.73 9.45 -2.80
C ILE A 41 -22.81 10.72 -1.96
N GLN A 42 -21.96 10.82 -0.94
CA GLN A 42 -21.82 12.01 -0.12
C GLN A 42 -20.41 12.55 -0.20
N HIS A 43 -20.26 13.88 -0.23
CA HIS A 43 -18.98 14.58 -0.24
C HIS A 43 -18.69 15.14 1.13
N ARG A 44 -17.60 14.69 1.75
CA ARG A 44 -17.21 15.02 3.12
C ARG A 44 -15.71 15.33 3.20
N ILE A 45 -15.24 15.59 4.39
CA ILE A 45 -13.81 15.70 4.73
C ILE A 45 -13.43 14.49 5.56
N PHE A 46 -12.19 14.02 5.46
CA PHE A 46 -11.76 12.77 6.11
C PHE A 46 -11.95 12.80 7.64
N ARG A 47 -11.78 13.96 8.25
CA ARG A 47 -12.04 14.15 9.70
C ARG A 47 -13.49 13.89 10.13
N ASP A 48 -14.43 13.86 9.19
CA ASP A 48 -15.83 13.52 9.44
C ASP A 48 -16.06 12.01 9.53
N LEU A 49 -15.03 11.18 9.29
CA LEU A 49 -15.11 9.73 9.34
C LEU A 49 -15.83 9.17 10.59
N PRO A 50 -15.62 9.72 11.81
CA PRO A 50 -16.32 9.23 13.00
C PRO A 50 -17.84 9.30 12.92
N GLU A 51 -18.42 10.17 12.10
CA GLU A 51 -19.87 10.28 11.91
C GLU A 51 -20.50 9.03 11.25
N TYR A 52 -19.70 8.27 10.52
CA TYR A 52 -20.09 7.07 9.77
C TYR A 52 -19.79 5.77 10.51
N LEU A 53 -19.07 5.84 11.61
CA LEU A 53 -18.70 4.70 12.43
C LEU A 53 -19.62 4.57 13.63
N GLU A 54 -19.91 3.34 14.02
CA GLU A 54 -20.77 3.00 15.15
C GLU A 54 -19.95 2.37 16.28
N PRO A 55 -20.34 2.57 17.56
CA PRO A 55 -19.71 1.84 18.66
C PRO A 55 -19.76 0.34 18.41
N GLY A 56 -18.63 -0.33 18.60
CA GLY A 56 -18.45 -1.75 18.32
C GLY A 56 -17.85 -2.07 16.95
N ASP A 57 -17.85 -1.13 16.00
CA ASP A 57 -17.11 -1.29 14.73
C ASP A 57 -15.63 -1.47 14.99
N LEU A 58 -14.95 -2.16 14.08
CA LEU A 58 -13.51 -2.38 14.11
C LEU A 58 -12.86 -1.90 12.82
N LEU A 59 -11.98 -0.91 12.93
CA LEU A 59 -11.07 -0.56 11.84
C LEU A 59 -9.85 -1.48 11.89
N VAL A 60 -9.47 -2.03 10.73
CA VAL A 60 -8.25 -2.84 10.60
C VAL A 60 -7.27 -2.09 9.72
N VAL A 61 -6.13 -1.72 10.29
CA VAL A 61 -5.07 -0.94 9.66
C VAL A 61 -3.85 -1.80 9.36
N ASN A 62 -3.10 -1.43 8.33
CA ASN A 62 -1.81 -2.06 8.02
C ASN A 62 -0.69 -1.25 8.68
N ASN A 63 -0.02 -1.85 9.66
CA ASN A 63 1.07 -1.22 10.44
C ASN A 63 2.45 -1.31 9.79
N SER A 64 2.52 -1.73 8.54
CA SER A 64 3.78 -1.85 7.81
C SER A 64 4.47 -0.50 7.70
N LYS A 65 5.79 -0.49 7.94
CA LYS A 65 6.64 0.70 7.85
C LYS A 65 7.50 0.65 6.60
N VAL A 66 7.51 1.75 5.85
CA VAL A 66 8.34 1.87 4.65
C VAL A 66 9.80 2.03 5.05
N LEU A 67 10.67 1.26 4.37
CA LEU A 67 12.10 1.44 4.45
C LEU A 67 12.51 2.63 3.58
N PRO A 68 13.44 3.49 4.02
CA PRO A 68 14.11 4.45 3.15
C PRO A 68 15.07 3.70 2.21
N ALA A 69 14.50 2.86 1.37
CA ALA A 69 15.16 1.79 0.63
C ALA A 69 15.87 2.25 -0.64
N ARG A 70 15.76 3.53 -1.01
CA ARG A 70 16.45 4.13 -2.15
C ARG A 70 17.72 4.78 -1.70
N ILE A 71 18.87 4.25 -2.12
CA ILE A 71 20.19 4.78 -1.76
C ILE A 71 20.99 5.11 -3.02
N VAL A 72 21.68 6.25 -2.98
CA VAL A 72 22.54 6.74 -4.05
C VAL A 72 23.99 6.69 -3.58
N GLY A 73 24.83 6.05 -4.38
CA GLY A 73 26.25 5.88 -4.09
C GLY A 73 27.10 6.05 -5.32
N VAL A 74 28.37 5.72 -5.17
CA VAL A 74 29.36 5.78 -6.25
C VAL A 74 30.03 4.42 -6.44
N LYS A 75 30.09 4.00 -7.69
CA LYS A 75 30.76 2.78 -8.11
C LYS A 75 32.28 2.92 -7.95
N GLN A 76 32.89 1.96 -7.29
CA GLN A 76 34.35 1.91 -7.14
C GLN A 76 35.01 1.11 -8.28
N PRO A 77 36.18 1.52 -8.78
CA PRO A 77 36.93 2.76 -8.49
C PRO A 77 36.52 3.95 -9.37
N THR A 78 35.53 3.80 -10.27
CA THR A 78 35.23 4.74 -11.36
C THR A 78 34.58 6.06 -10.90
N GLY A 79 34.00 6.10 -9.68
CA GLY A 79 33.23 7.25 -9.18
C GLY A 79 31.89 7.48 -9.85
N THR A 80 31.45 6.56 -10.72
CA THR A 80 30.16 6.68 -11.40
C THR A 80 29.02 6.61 -10.40
N VAL A 81 28.14 7.61 -10.45
CA VAL A 81 26.95 7.64 -9.60
C VAL A 81 26.01 6.49 -9.98
N CYS A 82 25.53 5.79 -8.96
CA CYS A 82 24.56 4.72 -9.11
C CYS A 82 23.51 4.75 -7.98
N GLU A 83 22.39 4.15 -8.25
CA GLU A 83 21.27 4.03 -7.30
C GLU A 83 20.94 2.55 -7.09
N LEU A 84 20.73 2.17 -5.85
CA LEU A 84 20.13 0.90 -5.48
C LEU A 84 18.78 1.16 -4.80
N LEU A 85 17.78 0.37 -5.17
CA LEU A 85 16.49 0.32 -4.50
C LEU A 85 16.30 -1.08 -3.93
N LEU A 86 16.34 -1.20 -2.61
CA LEU A 86 16.15 -2.45 -1.90
C LEU A 86 14.69 -2.91 -2.03
N LEU A 87 14.46 -4.15 -2.45
CA LEU A 87 13.14 -4.72 -2.68
C LEU A 87 12.74 -5.70 -1.58
N ARG A 88 13.60 -6.66 -1.29
CA ARG A 88 13.40 -7.65 -0.21
C ARG A 88 14.73 -8.20 0.28
N GLN A 89 14.76 -8.55 1.54
CA GLN A 89 15.88 -9.28 2.12
C GLN A 89 15.84 -10.75 1.64
N VAL A 90 16.97 -11.26 1.20
CA VAL A 90 17.12 -12.63 0.71
C VAL A 90 17.64 -13.51 1.83
N LYS A 91 18.82 -13.16 2.37
CA LYS A 91 19.45 -13.88 3.48
C LYS A 91 20.52 -13.00 4.12
N GLY A 92 20.50 -12.84 5.46
CA GLY A 92 21.46 -12.00 6.16
C GLY A 92 21.48 -10.59 5.55
N ASP A 93 22.67 -10.11 5.16
CA ASP A 93 22.84 -8.78 4.58
C ASP A 93 22.69 -8.75 3.03
N GLN A 94 22.24 -9.84 2.45
CA GLN A 94 21.96 -9.93 1.02
C GLN A 94 20.51 -9.54 0.73
N TRP A 95 20.35 -8.62 -0.21
CA TRP A 95 19.06 -8.09 -0.65
C TRP A 95 18.90 -8.20 -2.15
N GLU A 96 17.68 -8.43 -2.59
CA GLU A 96 17.29 -8.18 -3.97
C GLU A 96 17.05 -6.69 -4.17
N CYS A 97 17.69 -6.13 -5.21
CA CYS A 97 17.68 -4.69 -5.48
C CYS A 97 17.42 -4.43 -6.98
N LEU A 98 16.73 -3.32 -7.25
CA LEU A 98 16.84 -2.65 -8.55
C LEU A 98 18.08 -1.77 -8.55
N ALA A 99 18.83 -1.76 -9.67
CA ALA A 99 20.04 -0.96 -9.82
C ALA A 99 19.95 -0.02 -11.02
N LYS A 100 20.42 1.21 -10.86
CA LYS A 100 20.57 2.19 -11.94
C LYS A 100 21.99 2.75 -11.95
N PRO A 101 22.68 2.72 -13.10
CA PRO A 101 22.31 2.09 -14.39
C PRO A 101 22.49 0.57 -14.33
N GLY A 102 21.42 -0.20 -14.58
CA GLY A 102 21.39 -1.65 -14.38
C GLY A 102 22.47 -2.41 -15.20
N LYS A 103 22.68 -2.05 -16.45
CA LYS A 103 23.67 -2.69 -17.34
C LYS A 103 25.12 -2.51 -16.88
N ARG A 104 25.42 -1.49 -16.09
CA ARG A 104 26.77 -1.19 -15.59
C ARG A 104 27.06 -1.76 -14.19
N MET A 105 26.02 -2.32 -13.56
CA MET A 105 26.07 -2.92 -12.22
C MET A 105 26.17 -4.44 -12.35
N GLN A 106 27.32 -4.92 -12.83
CA GLN A 106 27.58 -6.35 -13.02
C GLN A 106 28.06 -7.01 -11.72
N PRO A 107 27.97 -8.35 -11.60
CA PRO A 107 28.53 -9.08 -10.47
C PRO A 107 29.99 -8.67 -10.18
N GLY A 108 30.33 -8.50 -8.92
CA GLY A 108 31.62 -7.98 -8.45
C GLY A 108 31.72 -6.46 -8.39
N THR A 109 30.73 -5.72 -8.88
CA THR A 109 30.68 -4.26 -8.74
C THR A 109 30.59 -3.87 -7.28
N LYS A 110 31.52 -2.99 -6.83
CA LYS A 110 31.52 -2.39 -5.50
C LYS A 110 30.94 -0.98 -5.54
N VAL A 111 30.10 -0.66 -4.57
CA VAL A 111 29.46 0.67 -4.40
C VAL A 111 29.75 1.18 -3.02
N SER A 112 30.04 2.48 -2.90
CA SER A 112 30.21 3.17 -1.62
C SER A 112 29.13 4.25 -1.49
N PHE A 113 28.56 4.39 -0.30
CA PHE A 113 27.50 5.33 0.02
C PHE A 113 27.94 6.31 1.09
N GLY A 114 27.47 7.56 1.00
CA GLY A 114 27.72 8.59 1.99
C GLY A 114 29.22 8.79 2.24
N ASP A 115 29.62 8.66 3.49
CA ASP A 115 31.01 8.79 3.96
C ASP A 115 31.86 7.52 3.77
N GLY A 116 31.29 6.46 3.17
CA GLY A 116 31.97 5.18 2.94
C GLY A 116 31.77 4.15 4.04
N THR A 117 31.05 4.45 5.09
CA THR A 117 30.70 3.50 6.17
C THR A 117 29.64 2.49 5.78
N LEU A 118 28.91 2.74 4.69
CA LEU A 118 28.04 1.78 4.02
C LEU A 118 28.62 1.46 2.63
N THR A 119 28.82 0.19 2.37
CA THR A 119 29.26 -0.31 1.07
C THR A 119 28.40 -1.49 0.61
N ALA A 120 28.42 -1.79 -0.67
CA ALA A 120 27.71 -2.93 -1.22
C ALA A 120 28.51 -3.59 -2.35
N VAL A 121 28.25 -4.88 -2.54
CA VAL A 121 28.81 -5.67 -3.65
C VAL A 121 27.65 -6.33 -4.39
N VAL A 122 27.63 -6.20 -5.70
CA VAL A 122 26.68 -6.94 -6.56
C VAL A 122 27.15 -8.38 -6.65
N ASP A 123 26.33 -9.32 -6.20
CA ASP A 123 26.64 -10.75 -6.21
C ASP A 123 26.21 -11.40 -7.51
N GLU A 124 24.97 -11.11 -7.96
CA GLU A 124 24.34 -11.78 -9.09
C GLU A 124 23.38 -10.84 -9.84
N THR A 125 23.19 -11.08 -11.11
CA THR A 125 22.12 -10.47 -11.93
C THR A 125 21.07 -11.51 -12.23
N LEU A 126 19.82 -11.22 -11.84
CA LEU A 126 18.67 -12.09 -12.07
C LEU A 126 18.12 -11.96 -13.48
N GLU A 127 17.27 -12.92 -13.91
CA GLU A 127 16.68 -12.95 -15.25
C GLU A 127 15.83 -11.70 -15.57
N ASP A 128 15.15 -11.15 -14.56
CA ASP A 128 14.34 -9.92 -14.66
C ASP A 128 15.15 -8.62 -14.60
N GLY A 129 16.48 -8.74 -14.47
CA GLY A 129 17.43 -7.62 -14.40
C GLY A 129 17.67 -7.09 -12.99
N ASN A 130 16.95 -7.57 -11.97
CA ASN A 130 17.24 -7.29 -10.58
C ASN A 130 18.63 -7.82 -10.19
N LYS A 131 19.14 -7.37 -9.05
CA LYS A 131 20.46 -7.77 -8.55
C LYS A 131 20.32 -8.35 -7.15
N PHE A 132 21.06 -9.42 -6.86
CA PHE A 132 21.41 -9.73 -5.50
C PHE A 132 22.62 -8.91 -5.10
N VAL A 133 22.50 -8.23 -3.94
CA VAL A 133 23.52 -7.28 -3.44
C VAL A 133 23.72 -7.56 -1.97
N THR A 134 24.98 -7.75 -1.57
CA THR A 134 25.36 -7.88 -0.16
C THR A 134 25.89 -6.54 0.36
N PHE A 135 25.36 -6.09 1.51
CA PHE A 135 25.73 -4.85 2.17
C PHE A 135 26.73 -5.09 3.29
N TYR A 136 27.62 -4.11 3.49
CA TYR A 136 28.63 -4.06 4.55
C TYR A 136 28.54 -2.70 5.23
N TYR A 137 28.50 -2.68 6.57
CA TYR A 137 28.27 -1.48 7.36
C TYR A 137 28.92 -1.61 8.76
N ASP A 138 29.07 -0.51 9.46
CA ASP A 138 29.72 -0.40 10.76
C ASP A 138 28.74 -0.22 11.95
N THR A 139 27.43 -0.31 11.68
CA THR A 139 26.33 -0.25 12.66
C THR A 139 25.84 -1.63 13.04
N GLU A 140 24.94 -1.74 14.03
CA GLU A 140 24.34 -3.03 14.41
C GLU A 140 23.45 -3.59 13.31
N THR A 141 22.75 -2.72 12.58
CA THR A 141 21.80 -3.12 11.51
C THR A 141 21.99 -2.27 10.26
N LEU A 142 21.64 -2.84 9.12
CA LEU A 142 21.55 -2.10 7.85
C LEU A 142 20.52 -0.96 7.92
N TYR A 143 19.47 -1.12 8.72
CA TYR A 143 18.38 -0.14 8.84
C TYR A 143 18.87 1.21 9.35
N GLU A 144 19.84 1.23 10.27
CA GLU A 144 20.45 2.48 10.76
C GLU A 144 21.14 3.25 9.63
N LYS A 145 21.84 2.54 8.74
CA LYS A 145 22.47 3.15 7.55
C LYS A 145 21.44 3.59 6.50
N LEU A 146 20.33 2.86 6.37
CA LEU A 146 19.24 3.29 5.49
C LEU A 146 18.56 4.55 6.03
N ASP A 147 18.40 4.68 7.33
CA ASP A 147 17.87 5.91 7.95
C ASP A 147 18.79 7.10 7.72
N GLU A 148 20.13 6.88 7.69
CA GLU A 148 21.13 7.93 7.48
C GLU A 148 21.24 8.34 6.00
N PHE A 149 21.34 7.39 5.06
CA PHE A 149 21.66 7.64 3.65
C PHE A 149 20.49 7.39 2.70
N GLY A 150 19.46 6.73 3.16
CA GLY A 150 18.32 6.32 2.33
C GLY A 150 17.30 7.42 2.10
N LYS A 151 16.54 7.26 1.03
CA LYS A 151 15.38 8.08 0.70
C LYS A 151 14.14 7.20 0.57
N MET A 152 12.98 7.75 0.90
CA MET A 152 11.70 7.07 0.70
C MET A 152 11.50 6.73 -0.78
N PRO A 153 11.17 5.48 -1.12
CA PRO A 153 10.88 5.07 -2.48
C PRO A 153 9.47 5.50 -2.87
N LEU A 154 9.30 6.75 -3.25
CA LEU A 154 8.00 7.27 -3.69
C LEU A 154 7.55 6.57 -4.97
N PRO A 155 6.23 6.39 -5.15
CA PRO A 155 5.67 5.88 -6.39
C PRO A 155 6.11 6.72 -7.61
N PRO A 156 6.24 6.12 -8.80
CA PRO A 156 6.83 6.80 -9.97
C PRO A 156 6.03 8.00 -10.48
N TYR A 157 4.75 8.10 -10.14
CA TYR A 157 3.89 9.23 -10.50
C TYR A 157 4.03 10.45 -9.56
N ILE A 158 4.71 10.29 -8.42
CA ILE A 158 5.10 11.40 -7.55
C ILE A 158 6.47 11.86 -8.00
N THR A 159 6.52 13.01 -8.66
CA THR A 159 7.76 13.60 -9.18
C THR A 159 8.35 14.64 -8.25
N LYS A 160 7.54 15.17 -7.33
CA LYS A 160 7.98 16.13 -6.32
C LYS A 160 8.69 15.41 -5.18
N GLN A 161 9.85 15.89 -4.78
CA GLN A 161 10.53 15.39 -3.58
C GLN A 161 9.81 15.90 -2.34
N LEU A 162 9.63 15.02 -1.35
CA LEU A 162 9.11 15.41 -0.05
C LEU A 162 10.20 16.12 0.76
N GLU A 163 9.87 17.24 1.33
CA GLU A 163 10.73 17.94 2.30
C GLU A 163 10.82 17.16 3.61
N ASP A 164 9.70 16.59 4.04
CA ASP A 164 9.60 15.71 5.20
C ASP A 164 9.21 14.29 4.77
N GLN A 165 10.13 13.35 4.88
CA GLN A 165 9.91 11.95 4.50
C GLN A 165 8.85 11.26 5.38
N SER A 166 8.57 11.76 6.59
CA SER A 166 7.53 11.22 7.46
C SER A 166 6.12 11.37 6.86
N GLN A 167 5.95 12.25 5.89
CA GLN A 167 4.70 12.42 5.16
C GLN A 167 4.30 11.16 4.36
N TYR A 168 5.25 10.27 4.06
CA TYR A 168 4.99 8.98 3.40
C TYR A 168 5.04 7.81 4.39
N GLN A 169 4.64 8.04 5.64
CA GLN A 169 4.43 7.03 6.68
C GLN A 169 3.10 7.27 7.37
N THR A 170 2.42 6.18 7.73
CA THR A 170 1.25 6.27 8.61
C THR A 170 1.68 6.58 10.05
N VAL A 171 0.78 7.19 10.83
CA VAL A 171 1.05 7.49 12.26
C VAL A 171 1.16 6.23 13.13
N TYR A 172 0.75 5.08 12.61
CA TYR A 172 0.80 3.78 13.29
C TYR A 172 1.81 2.80 12.65
N ALA A 173 2.70 3.27 11.78
CA ALA A 173 3.72 2.42 11.17
C ALA A 173 4.70 1.86 12.22
N LYS A 174 4.89 0.54 12.22
CA LYS A 174 5.74 -0.19 13.20
C LYS A 174 6.66 -1.19 12.54
N GLU A 175 6.09 -2.10 11.74
CA GLU A 175 6.77 -3.28 11.20
C GLU A 175 7.54 -2.92 9.94
N LEU A 176 8.86 -2.83 10.05
CA LEU A 176 9.75 -2.52 8.93
C LEU A 176 9.73 -3.63 7.87
N GLY A 177 9.79 -3.25 6.58
CA GLY A 177 9.92 -4.20 5.48
C GLY A 177 9.13 -3.84 4.23
N SER A 178 8.33 -2.78 4.25
CA SER A 178 7.53 -2.36 3.10
C SER A 178 8.33 -1.50 2.13
N ALA A 179 8.13 -1.73 0.82
CA ALA A 179 8.67 -0.88 -0.24
C ALA A 179 7.74 0.30 -0.58
N ALA A 180 6.49 0.28 -0.10
CA ALA A 180 5.51 1.35 -0.28
C ALA A 180 4.62 1.50 0.95
N ALA A 181 4.12 2.73 1.19
CA ALA A 181 3.20 2.99 2.29
C ALA A 181 1.79 2.45 2.00
N PRO A 182 1.05 1.98 3.02
CA PRO A 182 -0.39 1.74 2.92
C PRO A 182 -1.13 3.07 2.92
N THR A 183 -1.27 3.68 1.74
CA THR A 183 -1.55 5.11 1.56
C THR A 183 -2.90 5.59 2.06
N ALA A 184 -3.92 4.72 2.13
CA ALA A 184 -5.19 5.08 2.77
C ALA A 184 -5.04 5.42 4.26
N GLY A 185 -4.03 4.89 4.92
CA GLY A 185 -3.69 5.21 6.30
C GLY A 185 -3.04 6.58 6.50
N LEU A 186 -2.54 7.20 5.43
CA LEU A 186 -1.89 8.51 5.51
C LEU A 186 -2.84 9.64 5.92
N HIS A 187 -4.13 9.46 5.77
CA HIS A 187 -5.14 10.44 6.18
C HIS A 187 -5.36 10.53 7.68
N PHE A 188 -4.94 9.51 8.45
CA PHE A 188 -5.15 9.47 9.89
C PHE A 188 -4.14 10.36 10.62
N THR A 189 -4.67 11.09 11.60
CA THR A 189 -3.88 11.79 12.62
C THR A 189 -4.04 11.07 13.95
N PRO A 190 -3.13 11.22 14.92
CA PRO A 190 -3.31 10.68 16.27
C PRO A 190 -4.63 11.15 16.91
N GLU A 191 -4.98 12.42 16.73
CA GLU A 191 -6.20 13.05 17.28
C GLU A 191 -7.47 12.42 16.69
N LEU A 192 -7.50 12.16 15.38
CA LEU A 192 -8.62 11.48 14.74
C LEU A 192 -8.76 10.04 15.25
N MET A 193 -7.65 9.32 15.42
CA MET A 193 -7.66 7.97 15.97
C MET A 193 -8.19 7.94 17.39
N ASP A 194 -7.83 8.92 18.22
CA ASP A 194 -8.33 9.04 19.59
C ASP A 194 -9.83 9.37 19.61
N THR A 195 -10.30 10.23 18.72
CA THR A 195 -11.73 10.51 18.53
C THR A 195 -12.51 9.25 18.17
N ILE A 196 -11.98 8.45 17.25
CA ILE A 196 -12.59 7.17 16.84
C ILE A 196 -12.67 6.20 18.02
N ARG A 197 -11.56 6.02 18.76
CA ARG A 197 -11.55 5.17 19.97
C ARG A 197 -12.52 5.64 21.03
N SER A 198 -12.62 6.95 21.27
CA SER A 198 -13.52 7.56 22.23
C SER A 198 -15.00 7.31 21.91
N LYS A 199 -15.31 7.07 20.64
CA LYS A 199 -16.67 6.68 20.19
C LYS A 199 -16.98 5.20 20.46
N GLY A 200 -16.04 4.42 20.94
CA GLY A 200 -16.20 2.98 21.14
C GLY A 200 -15.91 2.14 19.88
N VAL A 201 -15.22 2.72 18.90
CA VAL A 201 -14.75 2.02 17.70
C VAL A 201 -13.37 1.45 17.96
N GLY A 202 -13.19 0.15 17.69
CA GLY A 202 -11.90 -0.52 17.83
C GLY A 202 -10.96 -0.21 16.67
N ILE A 203 -9.66 -0.28 16.94
CA ILE A 203 -8.62 -0.24 15.92
C ILE A 203 -7.70 -1.45 16.14
N ALA A 204 -7.57 -2.31 15.16
CA ALA A 204 -6.69 -3.48 15.16
C ALA A 204 -5.68 -3.39 14.03
N GLU A 205 -4.56 -4.06 14.18
CA GLU A 205 -3.45 -3.99 13.23
C GLU A 205 -3.22 -5.34 12.55
N VAL A 206 -2.96 -5.28 11.25
CA VAL A 206 -2.36 -6.38 10.48
C VAL A 206 -1.06 -5.87 9.87
N THR A 207 -0.23 -6.78 9.38
CA THR A 207 0.98 -6.42 8.63
C THR A 207 0.90 -7.01 7.23
N LEU A 208 1.10 -6.20 6.22
CA LEU A 208 1.37 -6.64 4.85
C LEU A 208 2.48 -5.74 4.30
N HIS A 209 3.59 -6.36 3.92
CA HIS A 209 4.69 -5.64 3.30
C HIS A 209 4.42 -5.44 1.82
N VAL A 210 4.11 -4.19 1.45
CA VAL A 210 3.78 -3.81 0.09
C VAL A 210 5.02 -3.88 -0.78
N GLY A 211 4.97 -4.67 -1.84
CA GLY A 211 6.02 -4.76 -2.84
C GLY A 211 5.84 -3.72 -3.96
N LEU A 212 6.91 -3.44 -4.71
CA LEU A 212 6.86 -2.53 -5.86
C LEU A 212 5.98 -3.03 -7.01
N GLY A 213 5.60 -4.31 -6.99
CA GLY A 213 4.66 -4.89 -7.95
C GLY A 213 3.31 -4.20 -7.97
N THR A 214 2.91 -3.56 -6.85
CA THR A 214 1.66 -2.77 -6.75
C THR A 214 1.61 -1.62 -7.77
N PHE A 215 2.75 -1.13 -8.21
CA PHE A 215 2.85 -0.05 -9.21
C PHE A 215 3.02 -0.54 -10.64
N ARG A 216 3.08 -1.87 -10.87
CA ARG A 216 3.17 -2.42 -12.21
C ARG A 216 1.79 -2.42 -12.86
N PRO A 217 1.66 -1.91 -14.11
CA PRO A 217 0.40 -2.01 -14.84
C PRO A 217 0.01 -3.46 -15.10
N VAL A 218 -1.29 -3.72 -15.12
CA VAL A 218 -1.83 -5.00 -15.61
C VAL A 218 -1.50 -5.11 -17.10
N GLN A 219 -0.88 -6.21 -17.50
CA GLN A 219 -0.44 -6.42 -18.90
C GLN A 219 -1.46 -7.23 -19.69
N GLU A 220 -2.14 -8.15 -19.03
CA GLU A 220 -3.12 -9.05 -19.60
C GLU A 220 -4.39 -8.29 -20.00
N ASP A 221 -4.98 -8.63 -21.15
CA ASP A 221 -6.23 -8.04 -21.60
C ASP A 221 -7.43 -8.57 -20.83
N GLU A 222 -7.48 -9.88 -20.56
CA GLU A 222 -8.47 -10.50 -19.69
C GLU A 222 -8.00 -10.43 -18.23
N ILE A 223 -8.82 -9.83 -17.36
CA ILE A 223 -8.42 -9.65 -15.95
C ILE A 223 -8.24 -10.97 -15.21
N ALA A 224 -8.98 -12.02 -15.61
CA ALA A 224 -8.87 -13.34 -14.99
C ALA A 224 -7.51 -14.01 -15.20
N ASP A 225 -6.76 -13.62 -16.23
CA ASP A 225 -5.43 -14.16 -16.55
C ASP A 225 -4.32 -13.47 -15.77
N HIS A 226 -4.63 -12.33 -15.11
CA HIS A 226 -3.63 -11.57 -14.38
C HIS A 226 -3.12 -12.33 -13.15
N LYS A 227 -1.80 -12.39 -13.03
CA LYS A 227 -1.11 -13.00 -11.88
C LYS A 227 -0.60 -11.90 -10.94
N MET A 228 -1.24 -11.79 -9.79
CA MET A 228 -0.77 -10.88 -8.74
C MET A 228 0.60 -11.31 -8.22
N HIS A 229 1.44 -10.32 -7.94
CA HIS A 229 2.69 -10.53 -7.22
C HIS A 229 2.42 -11.00 -5.78
N SER A 230 3.40 -11.72 -5.25
CA SER A 230 3.32 -12.27 -3.89
C SER A 230 3.82 -11.26 -2.87
N GLU A 231 3.06 -11.06 -1.79
CA GLU A 231 3.41 -10.17 -0.68
C GLU A 231 3.25 -10.91 0.65
N TRP A 232 4.18 -10.66 1.57
CA TRP A 232 4.12 -11.26 2.91
C TRP A 232 3.14 -10.51 3.80
N TYR A 233 2.35 -11.28 4.56
CA TYR A 233 1.39 -10.74 5.53
C TYR A 233 1.43 -11.50 6.85
N SER A 234 0.91 -10.86 7.91
CA SER A 234 0.72 -11.45 9.23
C SER A 234 -0.52 -10.88 9.92
N ILE A 235 -1.22 -11.76 10.63
CA ILE A 235 -2.34 -11.44 11.52
C ILE A 235 -2.01 -12.05 12.90
N SER A 236 -1.99 -11.22 13.94
CA SER A 236 -1.80 -11.67 15.32
C SER A 236 -3.05 -12.35 15.87
N GLU A 237 -2.91 -13.16 16.94
CA GLU A 237 -4.06 -13.77 17.63
C GLU A 237 -4.97 -12.69 18.24
N GLU A 238 -4.40 -11.63 18.81
CA GLU A 238 -5.18 -10.51 19.34
C GLU A 238 -6.08 -9.91 18.26
N THR A 239 -5.52 -9.58 17.10
CA THR A 239 -6.30 -9.02 15.98
C THR A 239 -7.35 -10.02 15.48
N ALA A 240 -6.98 -11.28 15.32
CA ALA A 240 -7.91 -12.32 14.87
C ALA A 240 -9.09 -12.48 15.83
N GLN A 241 -8.82 -12.52 17.12
CA GLN A 241 -9.85 -12.62 18.16
C GLN A 241 -10.80 -11.41 18.10
N ARG A 242 -10.27 -10.19 18.03
CA ARG A 242 -11.07 -8.95 17.95
C ARG A 242 -11.98 -8.95 16.72
N ILE A 243 -11.49 -9.41 15.57
CA ILE A 243 -12.30 -9.54 14.34
C ILE A 243 -13.45 -10.53 14.55
N ARG A 244 -13.16 -11.72 15.11
CA ARG A 244 -14.19 -12.72 15.39
C ARG A 244 -15.26 -12.20 16.35
N GLU A 245 -14.84 -11.55 17.42
CA GLU A 245 -15.75 -10.95 18.42
C GLU A 245 -16.61 -9.83 17.80
N THR A 246 -16.04 -8.95 17.01
CA THR A 246 -16.76 -7.89 16.30
C THR A 246 -17.86 -8.46 15.41
N LYS A 247 -17.52 -9.47 14.59
CA LYS A 247 -18.50 -10.12 13.71
C LYS A 247 -19.56 -10.90 14.48
N ALA A 248 -19.20 -11.61 15.55
CA ALA A 248 -20.13 -12.33 16.41
C ALA A 248 -21.12 -11.39 17.11
N ALA A 249 -20.71 -10.16 17.43
CA ALA A 249 -21.56 -9.12 18.00
C ALA A 249 -22.43 -8.39 16.97
N GLY A 250 -22.31 -8.72 15.68
CA GLY A 250 -23.08 -8.09 14.60
C GLY A 250 -22.57 -6.70 14.18
N HIS A 251 -21.35 -6.36 14.58
CA HIS A 251 -20.69 -5.10 14.19
C HIS A 251 -19.84 -5.28 12.94
N ARG A 252 -19.39 -4.14 12.37
CA ARG A 252 -18.69 -4.11 11.08
C ARG A 252 -17.18 -4.18 11.26
N VAL A 253 -16.55 -4.94 10.37
CA VAL A 253 -15.10 -4.94 10.15
C VAL A 253 -14.81 -4.10 8.93
N ILE A 254 -14.11 -2.99 9.10
CA ILE A 254 -13.83 -2.00 8.05
C ILE A 254 -12.32 -2.00 7.81
N ALA A 255 -11.91 -2.40 6.62
CA ALA A 255 -10.50 -2.38 6.24
C ALA A 255 -10.04 -0.95 5.89
N VAL A 256 -8.92 -0.53 6.45
CA VAL A 256 -8.25 0.70 6.06
C VAL A 256 -7.15 0.36 5.05
N GLY A 257 -7.43 0.66 3.80
CA GLY A 257 -6.57 0.38 2.66
C GLY A 257 -6.81 -0.98 2.01
N THR A 258 -6.46 -1.06 0.74
CA THR A 258 -6.52 -2.29 -0.06
C THR A 258 -5.59 -3.37 0.48
N THR A 259 -4.50 -3.00 1.15
CA THR A 259 -3.56 -3.92 1.78
C THR A 259 -4.16 -4.65 2.97
N SER A 260 -4.86 -3.95 3.87
CA SER A 260 -5.62 -4.57 4.97
C SER A 260 -6.74 -5.45 4.43
N CYS A 261 -7.47 -4.98 3.43
CA CYS A 261 -8.50 -5.76 2.74
C CYS A 261 -7.94 -7.07 2.18
N ARG A 262 -6.85 -7.02 1.43
CA ARG A 262 -6.23 -8.20 0.83
C ARG A 262 -5.69 -9.16 1.89
N THR A 263 -5.15 -8.66 2.99
CA THR A 263 -4.69 -9.49 4.11
C THR A 263 -5.84 -10.29 4.72
N LEU A 264 -6.94 -9.62 5.05
CA LEU A 264 -8.09 -10.25 5.69
C LEU A 264 -8.80 -11.23 4.75
N GLU A 265 -9.02 -10.83 3.51
CA GLU A 265 -9.67 -11.70 2.53
C GLU A 265 -8.81 -12.90 2.13
N ALA A 266 -7.47 -12.74 2.09
CA ALA A 266 -6.55 -13.86 1.85
C ALA A 266 -6.60 -14.89 2.98
N ALA A 267 -6.61 -14.44 4.23
CA ALA A 267 -6.71 -15.33 5.39
C ALA A 267 -8.07 -16.02 5.42
N ALA A 268 -9.17 -15.29 5.23
CA ALA A 268 -10.51 -15.86 5.21
C ALA A 268 -10.70 -16.88 4.08
N ALA A 269 -10.18 -16.60 2.87
CA ALA A 269 -10.24 -17.52 1.75
C ALA A 269 -9.43 -18.80 1.98
N LYS A 270 -8.24 -18.66 2.61
CA LYS A 270 -7.33 -19.79 2.83
C LYS A 270 -7.78 -20.71 3.96
N TYR A 271 -8.31 -20.16 5.04
CA TYR A 271 -8.60 -20.91 6.26
C TYR A 271 -10.10 -21.09 6.55
N GLY A 272 -10.98 -20.40 5.82
CA GLY A 272 -12.42 -20.37 6.08
C GLY A 272 -12.83 -19.52 7.28
N GLU A 273 -11.87 -18.99 8.02
CA GLU A 273 -12.05 -18.14 9.19
C GLU A 273 -10.86 -17.17 9.35
N ILE A 274 -11.01 -16.16 10.20
CA ILE A 274 -9.89 -15.31 10.59
C ILE A 274 -9.23 -15.90 11.83
N LYS A 275 -7.93 -16.20 11.71
CA LYS A 275 -7.08 -16.71 12.79
C LYS A 275 -5.68 -16.14 12.70
N ALA A 276 -4.90 -16.29 13.76
CA ALA A 276 -3.48 -15.97 13.74
C ALA A 276 -2.78 -16.74 12.62
N CYS A 277 -2.11 -16.03 11.75
CA CYS A 277 -1.40 -16.62 10.63
C CYS A 277 -0.38 -15.65 10.04
N SER A 278 0.59 -16.20 9.32
CA SER A 278 1.50 -15.45 8.48
C SER A 278 1.82 -16.25 7.21
N GLY A 279 2.28 -15.57 6.20
CA GLY A 279 2.63 -16.20 4.94
C GLY A 279 2.63 -15.23 3.78
N ASN A 280 2.64 -15.78 2.58
CA ASN A 280 2.56 -14.99 1.36
C ASN A 280 1.17 -15.08 0.74
N THR A 281 0.72 -13.98 0.15
CA THR A 281 -0.51 -13.91 -0.61
C THR A 281 -0.30 -13.28 -1.96
N SER A 282 -0.94 -13.86 -2.97
CA SER A 282 -1.10 -13.29 -4.30
C SER A 282 -2.59 -13.15 -4.63
N ILE A 283 -3.42 -12.93 -3.61
CA ILE A 283 -4.86 -12.77 -3.80
C ILE A 283 -5.16 -11.62 -4.76
N PHE A 284 -6.00 -11.91 -5.74
CA PHE A 284 -6.52 -10.95 -6.68
C PHE A 284 -8.03 -10.82 -6.49
N LEU A 285 -8.47 -9.63 -6.09
CA LEU A 285 -9.88 -9.32 -5.86
C LEU A 285 -10.40 -8.50 -7.05
N TYR A 286 -11.36 -9.05 -7.76
CA TYR A 286 -11.98 -8.45 -8.94
C TYR A 286 -13.47 -8.82 -8.99
N PRO A 287 -14.32 -8.17 -9.81
CA PRO A 287 -15.74 -8.45 -9.85
C PRO A 287 -16.06 -9.94 -10.06
N GLY A 288 -16.90 -10.48 -9.19
CA GLY A 288 -17.26 -11.90 -9.12
C GLY A 288 -16.57 -12.66 -7.99
N VAL A 289 -15.52 -12.11 -7.38
CA VAL A 289 -14.90 -12.67 -6.15
C VAL A 289 -15.74 -12.28 -4.94
N LYS A 290 -16.01 -13.26 -4.08
CA LYS A 290 -16.76 -13.03 -2.84
C LYS A 290 -15.85 -12.54 -1.73
N PHE A 291 -16.29 -11.51 -1.03
CA PHE A 291 -15.67 -11.07 0.23
C PHE A 291 -16.23 -11.89 1.39
N ASN A 292 -15.33 -12.31 2.29
CA ASN A 292 -15.68 -13.20 3.39
C ASN A 292 -15.41 -12.59 4.78
N CYS A 293 -14.69 -11.47 4.84
CA CYS A 293 -14.30 -10.86 6.10
C CYS A 293 -14.79 -9.43 6.26
N ILE A 294 -14.46 -8.55 5.31
CA ILE A 294 -14.73 -7.11 5.48
C ILE A 294 -16.17 -6.75 5.14
N ASP A 295 -16.70 -5.76 5.87
CA ASP A 295 -18.02 -5.17 5.68
C ASP A 295 -17.93 -3.78 5.04
N GLY A 296 -16.77 -3.13 5.14
CA GLY A 296 -16.51 -1.82 4.57
C GLY A 296 -15.03 -1.61 4.24
N LEU A 297 -14.75 -0.56 3.49
CA LEU A 297 -13.41 -0.24 3.01
C LEU A 297 -13.17 1.27 3.00
N ILE A 298 -12.03 1.68 3.55
CA ILE A 298 -11.48 3.02 3.35
C ILE A 298 -10.32 2.88 2.38
N THR A 299 -10.33 3.63 1.29
CA THR A 299 -9.27 3.55 0.27
C THR A 299 -9.10 4.87 -0.46
N ASN A 300 -7.95 5.07 -1.11
CA ASN A 300 -7.75 6.20 -2.01
C ASN A 300 -8.39 5.94 -3.37
N PHE A 301 -8.43 6.96 -4.23
CA PHE A 301 -8.80 6.80 -5.63
C PHE A 301 -7.63 6.21 -6.42
N HIS A 302 -7.92 5.20 -7.24
CA HIS A 302 -6.92 4.39 -7.92
C HIS A 302 -6.81 4.69 -9.41
N LEU A 303 -5.70 4.25 -10.01
CA LEU A 303 -5.42 4.39 -11.45
C LEU A 303 -6.47 3.68 -12.32
N PRO A 304 -6.74 4.23 -13.51
CA PRO A 304 -7.44 3.46 -14.55
C PRO A 304 -6.73 2.14 -14.81
N GLU A 305 -7.51 1.10 -15.08
CA GLU A 305 -7.03 -0.24 -15.44
C GLU A 305 -6.12 -0.93 -14.39
N SER A 306 -6.11 -0.43 -13.15
CA SER A 306 -5.31 -1.03 -12.07
C SER A 306 -6.05 -2.16 -11.35
N THR A 307 -5.29 -3.07 -10.75
CA THR A 307 -5.86 -4.12 -9.89
C THR A 307 -6.65 -3.55 -8.70
N LEU A 308 -6.35 -2.31 -8.30
CA LEU A 308 -6.98 -1.67 -7.15
C LEU A 308 -8.38 -1.12 -7.45
N ILE A 309 -8.61 -0.56 -8.65
CA ILE A 309 -9.99 -0.19 -9.06
C ILE A 309 -10.83 -1.45 -9.27
N MET A 310 -10.21 -2.57 -9.70
CA MET A 310 -10.88 -3.86 -9.81
C MET A 310 -11.32 -4.39 -8.43
N LEU A 311 -10.48 -4.25 -7.40
CA LEU A 311 -10.83 -4.59 -6.02
C LEU A 311 -12.00 -3.75 -5.50
N VAL A 312 -11.98 -2.44 -5.70
CA VAL A 312 -13.10 -1.54 -5.33
C VAL A 312 -14.37 -1.95 -6.06
N SER A 313 -14.27 -2.26 -7.36
CA SER A 313 -15.38 -2.72 -8.18
C SER A 313 -15.94 -4.09 -7.74
N ALA A 314 -15.07 -4.94 -7.17
CA ALA A 314 -15.51 -6.22 -6.60
C ALA A 314 -16.36 -6.04 -5.34
N LEU A 315 -16.01 -5.04 -4.50
CA LEU A 315 -16.73 -4.77 -3.25
C LEU A 315 -18.01 -3.96 -3.47
N TYR A 316 -17.91 -2.87 -4.22
CA TYR A 316 -19.00 -1.88 -4.38
C TYR A 316 -19.90 -2.16 -5.59
N GLY A 317 -19.40 -2.94 -6.55
CA GLY A 317 -20.05 -3.18 -7.85
C GLY A 317 -19.39 -2.38 -8.97
N TYR A 318 -19.20 -3.01 -10.12
CA TYR A 318 -18.47 -2.43 -11.26
C TYR A 318 -19.11 -1.12 -11.75
N GLU A 319 -20.40 -1.14 -12.08
CA GLU A 319 -21.10 0.04 -12.63
C GLU A 319 -21.11 1.21 -11.63
N LYS A 320 -21.37 0.91 -10.35
CA LYS A 320 -21.38 1.91 -9.28
C LYS A 320 -19.99 2.51 -9.05
N THR A 321 -18.95 1.71 -9.10
CA THR A 321 -17.55 2.18 -8.97
C THR A 321 -17.20 3.11 -10.12
N MET A 322 -17.48 2.71 -11.36
CA MET A 322 -17.17 3.55 -12.52
C MET A 322 -17.95 4.86 -12.51
N ALA A 323 -19.22 4.84 -12.07
CA ALA A 323 -20.02 6.05 -11.87
C ALA A 323 -19.44 6.96 -10.77
N ALA A 324 -19.01 6.39 -9.64
CA ALA A 324 -18.39 7.14 -8.55
C ALA A 324 -17.07 7.79 -8.99
N TYR A 325 -16.24 7.08 -9.76
CA TYR A 325 -14.99 7.64 -10.31
C TYR A 325 -15.24 8.76 -11.33
N LYS A 326 -16.28 8.67 -12.13
CA LYS A 326 -16.71 9.77 -13.00
C LYS A 326 -17.06 11.01 -12.18
N VAL A 327 -17.88 10.87 -11.14
CA VAL A 327 -18.20 11.95 -10.20
C VAL A 327 -16.94 12.52 -9.55
N ALA A 328 -16.00 11.67 -9.14
CA ALA A 328 -14.76 12.10 -8.51
C ALA A 328 -13.92 12.99 -9.45
N VAL A 329 -13.84 12.65 -10.74
CA VAL A 329 -13.14 13.46 -11.74
C VAL A 329 -13.88 14.81 -11.97
N GLU A 330 -15.20 14.78 -12.14
CA GLU A 330 -16.04 15.98 -12.32
C GLU A 330 -15.94 16.94 -11.13
N GLU A 331 -15.97 16.39 -9.91
CA GLU A 331 -15.85 17.13 -8.64
C GLU A 331 -14.40 17.47 -8.27
N LYS A 332 -13.44 17.13 -9.12
CA LYS A 332 -11.99 17.43 -8.94
C LYS A 332 -11.43 16.87 -7.63
N TYR A 333 -11.77 15.64 -7.31
CA TYR A 333 -11.04 14.90 -6.27
C TYR A 333 -9.60 14.70 -6.68
N ARG A 334 -8.73 14.54 -5.68
CA ARG A 334 -7.32 14.26 -5.87
C ARG A 334 -7.11 12.74 -5.87
N PHE A 335 -6.23 12.26 -6.74
CA PHE A 335 -6.04 10.84 -7.00
C PHE A 335 -4.68 10.34 -6.49
N PHE A 336 -4.58 9.04 -6.25
CA PHE A 336 -3.43 8.25 -5.83
C PHE A 336 -3.01 8.44 -4.38
N SER A 337 -1.71 8.15 -4.11
CA SER A 337 -1.15 7.99 -2.76
C SER A 337 -1.40 9.18 -1.83
N PHE A 338 -1.30 10.39 -2.35
CA PHE A 338 -1.53 11.64 -1.60
C PHE A 338 -2.87 12.28 -1.91
N GLY A 339 -3.71 11.58 -2.64
CA GLY A 339 -5.04 12.06 -3.01
C GLY A 339 -6.05 11.98 -1.88
N ASP A 340 -7.31 12.12 -2.29
CA ASP A 340 -8.47 12.01 -1.41
C ASP A 340 -8.87 10.55 -1.18
N ALA A 341 -9.86 10.32 -0.34
CA ALA A 341 -10.29 9.00 0.06
C ALA A 341 -11.74 8.70 -0.28
N MET A 342 -12.05 7.41 -0.35
CA MET A 342 -13.40 6.85 -0.37
C MET A 342 -13.66 6.07 0.92
N LEU A 343 -14.90 6.11 1.39
CA LEU A 343 -15.44 5.23 2.41
C LEU A 343 -16.61 4.46 1.79
N ILE A 344 -16.51 3.15 1.75
CA ILE A 344 -17.54 2.25 1.22
C ILE A 344 -18.14 1.47 2.39
N LEU A 345 -19.44 1.68 2.64
CA LEU A 345 -20.20 1.06 3.76
C LEU A 345 -21.52 0.47 3.31
#